data_4af47baac249944badbd8a7a5b4d97d4
#
_entry.id   4af47baac249944badbd8a7a5b4d97d4
#
_cell.length_a   1.000
_cell.length_b   1.000
_cell.length_c   1.000
_cell.angle_alpha   90.00
_cell.angle_beta   90.00
_cell.angle_gamma   90.00
#
_symmetry.space_group_name_H-M   'P 1'
#
loop_
_entity.id
_entity.type
_entity.pdbx_description
1 polymer ?
#
loop_
_entity_poly.entity_id
_entity_poly.type
_entity_poly.pdbx_seq_one_letter_code
_entity_poly.pdbx_strand_id
1 'polypeptide(L)'
;MIGDLFNNNKRRDVVTRADQVMRFGKKWRQDKKTGYYLCTTLDEKGLRKRLHVEVWEQAHGVCVPPACVIHHLDWNKSNNNVENLICVSIEEHEKIHNIIGGEEGKQWGYELIKNRVNGLPPDIKIWYDIIK
;
A
#
# COMPACT_ATOMS: atom_id res chain seq x y z
N MET A 1 -13.62 32.84 -0.93
CA MET A 1 -13.28 32.76 -0.52
C MET A 1 -12.89 32.62 -0.88
N ILE A 2 -13.06 32.27 -0.49
CA ILE A 2 -12.89 32.12 -0.14
C ILE A 2 -12.66 31.91 -0.22
N GLY A 3 -12.99 31.99 0.01
CA GLY A 3 -12.86 31.83 0.74
C GLY A 3 -12.62 31.48 0.55
N ASP A 4 -12.83 31.81 0.80
CA ASP A 4 -12.61 31.58 1.22
C ASP A 4 -12.28 31.18 0.83
N LEU A 5 -12.61 31.47 0.94
CA LEU A 5 -12.20 31.39 1.15
C LEU A 5 -11.99 30.95 0.93
N PHE A 6 -12.13 30.69 1.40
CA PHE A 6 -12.00 30.36 1.78
C PHE A 6 -12.06 29.82 1.64
N ASN A 7 -12.60 30.41 1.72
CA ASN A 7 -12.49 30.07 2.20
C ASN A 7 -12.63 29.36 2.25
N ASN A 8 -13.08 29.02 2.63
CA ASN A 8 -12.90 28.60 3.17
C ASN A 8 -13.14 27.85 3.13
N ASN A 9 -13.59 27.73 3.11
CA ASN A 9 -13.54 27.24 3.42
C ASN A 9 -13.86 26.48 3.21
N LYS A 10 -14.31 26.34 3.27
CA LYS A 10 -14.34 25.99 3.29
C LYS A 10 -14.34 25.13 3.00
N ARG A 11 -14.68 25.01 2.73
CA ARG A 11 -14.38 24.52 2.46
C ARG A 11 -14.12 23.67 2.70
N ARG A 12 -14.67 23.59 2.79
CA ARG A 12 -14.24 22.94 3.01
C ARG A 12 -14.13 21.90 2.73
N ASP A 13 -14.73 21.82 2.72
CA ASP A 13 -14.43 20.83 2.45
C ASP A 13 -13.50 20.52 1.61
N VAL A 14 -13.16 21.24 1.16
CA VAL A 14 -12.05 21.21 0.25
C VAL A 14 -10.74 21.02 0.98
N VAL A 15 -10.70 21.40 2.17
CA VAL A 15 -9.54 21.13 2.98
C VAL A 15 -9.45 19.63 3.20
N THR A 16 -8.48 19.00 2.57
CA THR A 16 -8.20 17.61 2.81
C THR A 16 -7.68 17.47 4.22
N ARG A 17 -8.31 16.60 4.95
CA ARG A 17 -7.81 16.28 6.27
C ARG A 17 -6.47 15.58 6.14
N ALA A 18 -5.63 15.72 7.14
CA ALA A 18 -4.31 15.09 7.11
C ALA A 18 -4.38 13.57 6.92
N ASP A 19 -5.52 12.96 7.31
CA ASP A 19 -5.71 11.52 7.23
C ASP A 19 -6.43 11.08 5.96
N GLN A 20 -6.58 11.96 4.97
CA GLN A 20 -7.30 11.65 3.73
C GLN A 20 -6.42 11.89 2.51
N VAL A 21 -6.58 11.05 1.50
CA VAL A 21 -5.86 11.13 0.24
C VAL A 21 -6.86 10.87 -0.88
N MET A 22 -6.75 11.64 -1.98
CA MET A 22 -7.52 11.39 -3.20
C MET A 22 -6.57 10.76 -4.21
N ARG A 23 -6.91 9.56 -4.67
CA ARG A 23 -6.03 8.84 -5.60
C ARG A 23 -6.84 7.82 -6.39
N PHE A 24 -6.51 7.64 -7.67
CA PHE A 24 -7.21 6.71 -8.57
C PHE A 24 -8.70 7.02 -8.65
N GLY A 25 -9.08 8.31 -8.52
CA GLY A 25 -10.48 8.72 -8.55
C GLY A 25 -11.28 8.32 -7.33
N LYS A 26 -10.61 7.94 -6.25
CA LYS A 26 -11.25 7.48 -5.02
C LYS A 26 -10.68 8.20 -3.82
N LYS A 27 -11.46 8.21 -2.74
CA LYS A 27 -11.02 8.79 -1.47
C LYS A 27 -10.54 7.67 -0.55
N TRP A 28 -9.38 7.89 0.06
CA TRP A 28 -8.76 6.94 0.99
C TRP A 28 -8.56 7.64 2.32
N ARG A 29 -8.91 6.97 3.40
CA ARG A 29 -8.79 7.53 4.75
C ARG A 29 -7.95 6.60 5.60
N GLN A 30 -7.08 7.20 6.43
CA GLN A 30 -6.24 6.42 7.33
C GLN A 30 -7.08 5.83 8.45
N ASP A 31 -6.96 4.51 8.63
CA ASP A 31 -7.60 3.80 9.73
C ASP A 31 -6.71 3.93 10.96
N LYS A 32 -7.28 4.46 12.03
CA LYS A 32 -6.50 4.78 13.22
C LYS A 32 -6.01 3.54 13.95
N LYS A 33 -6.72 2.41 13.81
CA LYS A 33 -6.32 1.19 14.50
C LYS A 33 -5.13 0.52 13.84
N THR A 34 -5.13 0.45 12.51
CA THR A 34 -4.09 -0.27 11.78
C THR A 34 -3.04 0.65 11.17
N GLY A 35 -3.38 1.93 10.95
CA GLY A 35 -2.49 2.87 10.28
C GLY A 35 -2.54 2.80 8.76
N TYR A 36 -3.23 1.82 8.20
CA TYR A 36 -3.36 1.71 6.75
C TYR A 36 -4.37 2.69 6.21
N TYR A 37 -4.18 3.11 4.96
CA TYR A 37 -5.19 3.90 4.26
C TYR A 37 -6.17 2.97 3.56
N LEU A 38 -7.46 3.16 3.83
CA LEU A 38 -8.53 2.32 3.31
C LEU A 38 -9.45 3.13 2.43
N CYS A 39 -9.98 2.50 1.39
CA CYS A 39 -10.95 3.15 0.51
C CYS A 39 -12.23 3.45 1.30
N THR A 40 -12.80 4.65 1.09
CA THR A 40 -14.01 5.03 1.81
C THR A 40 -15.25 4.35 1.24
N THR A 41 -15.15 3.78 0.02
CA THR A 41 -16.23 2.98 -0.56
C THR A 41 -15.86 1.51 -0.51
N LEU A 42 -16.90 0.66 -0.39
CA LEU A 42 -16.68 -0.78 -0.35
C LEU A 42 -16.53 -1.32 -1.78
N ASP A 43 -15.75 -2.40 -1.91
CA ASP A 43 -15.63 -3.08 -3.19
C ASP A 43 -16.82 -4.03 -3.40
N GLU A 44 -16.77 -4.82 -4.48
CA GLU A 44 -17.85 -5.74 -4.85
C GLU A 44 -18.14 -6.77 -3.77
N LYS A 45 -17.11 -7.08 -2.96
CA LYS A 45 -17.24 -8.08 -1.90
C LYS A 45 -17.61 -7.46 -0.56
N GLY A 46 -17.86 -6.14 -0.53
CA GLY A 46 -18.19 -5.45 0.70
C GLY A 46 -16.99 -5.15 1.59
N LEU A 47 -15.78 -5.15 1.02
CA LEU A 47 -14.56 -4.90 1.77
C LEU A 47 -13.96 -3.56 1.36
N ARG A 48 -13.14 -3.01 2.25
CA ARG A 48 -12.41 -1.77 1.98
C ARG A 48 -11.01 -2.10 1.50
N LYS A 49 -10.72 -1.71 0.25
CA LYS A 49 -9.39 -1.94 -0.33
C LYS A 49 -8.37 -1.05 0.38
N ARG A 50 -7.14 -1.55 0.47
CA ARG A 50 -6.04 -0.81 1.07
C ARG A 50 -5.28 -0.06 -0.01
N LEU A 51 -4.91 1.19 0.28
CA LEU A 51 -4.27 2.06 -0.71
C LEU A 51 -2.95 1.49 -1.22
N HIS A 52 -2.10 0.99 -0.33
CA HIS A 52 -0.80 0.47 -0.76
C HIS A 52 -0.94 -0.72 -1.70
N VAL A 53 -1.97 -1.54 -1.51
CA VAL A 53 -2.26 -2.65 -2.42
C VAL A 53 -2.65 -2.11 -3.79
N GLU A 54 -3.54 -1.10 -3.82
CA GLU A 54 -3.97 -0.52 -5.09
C GLU A 54 -2.80 0.13 -5.83
N VAL A 55 -1.94 0.87 -5.10
CA VAL A 55 -0.77 1.51 -5.71
C VAL A 55 0.12 0.47 -6.37
N TRP A 56 0.43 -0.60 -5.64
CA TRP A 56 1.30 -1.65 -6.16
C TRP A 56 0.68 -2.34 -7.38
N GLU A 57 -0.61 -2.68 -7.30
CA GLU A 57 -1.29 -3.36 -8.41
C GLU A 57 -1.37 -2.50 -9.65
N GLN A 58 -1.66 -1.20 -9.49
CA GLN A 58 -1.71 -0.30 -10.64
C GLN A 58 -0.34 -0.16 -11.30
N ALA A 59 0.70 -0.09 -10.49
CA ALA A 59 2.06 0.08 -11.02
C ALA A 59 2.57 -1.15 -11.75
N HIS A 60 2.17 -2.34 -11.32
CA HIS A 60 2.70 -3.59 -11.88
C HIS A 60 1.74 -4.28 -12.85
N GLY A 61 0.48 -3.82 -12.90
CA GLY A 61 -0.50 -4.37 -13.84
C GLY A 61 -0.97 -5.78 -13.50
N VAL A 62 -0.80 -6.22 -12.26
CA VAL A 62 -1.24 -7.54 -11.80
C VAL A 62 -1.83 -7.39 -10.39
N CYS A 63 -2.72 -8.32 -10.04
CA CYS A 63 -3.24 -8.38 -8.67
C CYS A 63 -2.19 -8.99 -7.74
N VAL A 64 -2.31 -8.68 -6.44
CA VAL A 64 -1.44 -9.30 -5.45
C VAL A 64 -1.68 -10.81 -5.49
N PRO A 65 -0.60 -11.62 -5.64
CA PRO A 65 -0.76 -13.08 -5.72
C PRO A 65 -1.29 -13.68 -4.42
N PRO A 66 -1.89 -14.87 -4.49
CA PRO A 66 -2.29 -15.58 -3.29
C PRO A 66 -1.11 -15.79 -2.36
N ALA A 67 -1.38 -15.74 -1.05
CA ALA A 67 -0.37 -15.94 0.00
C ALA A 67 0.75 -14.89 -0.03
N CYS A 68 0.47 -13.73 -0.61
CA CYS A 68 1.40 -12.59 -0.62
C CYS A 68 0.73 -11.36 -0.04
N VAL A 69 1.56 -10.43 0.42
CA VAL A 69 1.11 -9.14 0.95
C VAL A 69 2.05 -8.07 0.43
N ILE A 70 1.59 -6.81 0.47
CA ILE A 70 2.42 -5.67 0.08
C ILE A 70 2.98 -5.04 1.35
N HIS A 71 4.29 -4.95 1.40
CA HIS A 71 5.03 -4.48 2.57
C HIS A 71 5.57 -3.08 2.32
N HIS A 72 5.47 -2.20 3.33
CA HIS A 72 6.08 -0.88 3.29
C HIS A 72 7.53 -1.01 3.73
N LEU A 73 8.46 -0.72 2.82
CA LEU A 73 9.89 -0.93 3.08
C LEU A 73 10.39 -0.13 4.30
N ASP A 74 9.93 1.11 4.44
CA ASP A 74 10.35 1.98 5.54
C ASP A 74 9.50 1.79 6.80
N TRP A 75 8.56 0.85 6.79
CA TRP A 75 7.60 0.57 7.86
C TRP A 75 6.64 1.74 8.13
N ASN A 76 6.60 2.74 7.25
CA ASN A 76 5.69 3.88 7.37
C ASN A 76 4.45 3.63 6.50
N LYS A 77 3.34 3.29 7.13
CA LYS A 77 2.11 2.96 6.44
C LYS A 77 1.48 4.15 5.72
N SER A 78 1.98 5.35 5.97
CA SER A 78 1.53 6.56 5.27
C SER A 78 2.35 6.81 4.00
N ASN A 79 3.48 6.14 3.82
CA ASN A 79 4.31 6.29 2.64
C ASN A 79 3.91 5.25 1.60
N ASN A 80 2.94 5.61 0.76
CA ASN A 80 2.38 4.72 -0.25
C ASN A 80 2.93 4.99 -1.64
N ASN A 81 4.14 5.54 -1.73
CA ASN A 81 4.85 5.65 -3.00
C ASN A 81 5.28 4.26 -3.46
N VAL A 82 5.20 4.02 -4.78
CA VAL A 82 5.43 2.68 -5.31
C VAL A 82 6.82 2.16 -4.99
N GLU A 83 7.83 3.06 -4.96
CA GLU A 83 9.21 2.62 -4.66
C GLU A 83 9.40 2.19 -3.20
N ASN A 84 8.41 2.45 -2.35
CA ASN A 84 8.44 2.02 -0.95
C ASN A 84 7.67 0.70 -0.73
N LEU A 85 7.17 0.09 -1.79
CA LEU A 85 6.28 -1.07 -1.69
C LEU A 85 6.90 -2.28 -2.36
N ILE A 86 6.82 -3.43 -1.68
CA ILE A 86 7.33 -4.68 -2.21
C ILE A 86 6.32 -5.79 -1.92
N CYS A 87 6.13 -6.68 -2.90
CA CYS A 87 5.30 -7.87 -2.72
C CYS A 87 6.14 -8.97 -2.09
N VAL A 88 5.71 -9.44 -0.94
CA VAL A 88 6.40 -10.50 -0.21
C VAL A 88 5.41 -11.59 0.17
N SER A 89 5.92 -12.80 0.39
CA SER A 89 5.08 -13.87 0.89
C SER A 89 4.71 -13.59 2.34
N ILE A 90 3.67 -14.26 2.83
CA ILE A 90 3.27 -14.15 4.22
C ILE A 90 4.44 -14.53 5.12
N GLU A 91 5.17 -15.59 4.75
CA GLU A 91 6.34 -16.05 5.51
C GLU A 91 7.45 -15.00 5.52
N GLU A 92 7.72 -14.37 4.38
CA GLU A 92 8.72 -13.32 4.32
C GLU A 92 8.32 -12.13 5.17
N HIS A 93 7.04 -11.76 5.13
CA HIS A 93 6.53 -10.65 5.93
C HIS A 93 6.66 -10.93 7.42
N GLU A 94 6.35 -12.16 7.83
CA GLU A 94 6.53 -12.59 9.20
C GLU A 94 8.01 -12.51 9.61
N LYS A 95 8.90 -12.92 8.72
CA LYS A 95 10.33 -12.87 8.97
C LYS A 95 10.81 -11.43 9.16
N ILE A 96 10.35 -10.51 8.31
CA ILE A 96 10.70 -9.11 8.40
C ILE A 96 10.32 -8.53 9.77
N HIS A 97 9.07 -8.75 10.18
CA HIS A 97 8.53 -8.03 11.34
C HIS A 97 8.76 -8.74 12.66
N ASN A 98 8.72 -10.07 12.68
CA ASN A 98 8.68 -10.80 13.94
C ASN A 98 9.86 -11.73 14.19
N ILE A 99 10.36 -12.39 13.15
CA ILE A 99 11.48 -13.31 13.34
C ILE A 99 12.79 -12.53 13.42
N ILE A 100 13.06 -11.67 12.43
CA ILE A 100 14.23 -10.77 12.48
C ILE A 100 13.87 -9.54 13.29
N GLY A 101 12.89 -8.77 12.79
CA GLY A 101 12.38 -7.60 13.49
C GLY A 101 13.34 -6.44 13.54
N GLY A 102 12.86 -5.32 14.06
CA GLY A 102 13.67 -4.14 14.31
C GLY A 102 14.35 -3.63 13.06
N GLU A 103 15.48 -2.96 13.27
CA GLU A 103 16.25 -2.34 12.19
C GLU A 103 16.79 -3.39 11.21
N GLU A 104 17.19 -4.54 11.74
CA GLU A 104 17.69 -5.63 10.90
C GLU A 104 16.60 -6.17 10.00
N GLY A 105 15.39 -6.32 10.52
CA GLY A 105 14.24 -6.77 9.72
C GLY A 105 13.91 -5.79 8.62
N LYS A 106 13.97 -4.50 8.93
CA LYS A 106 13.73 -3.45 7.93
C LYS A 106 14.78 -3.53 6.82
N GLN A 107 16.05 -3.69 7.19
CA GLN A 107 17.12 -3.80 6.21
C GLN A 107 16.96 -5.05 5.35
N TRP A 108 16.54 -6.15 5.94
CA TRP A 108 16.32 -7.37 5.19
C TRP A 108 15.22 -7.17 4.11
N GLY A 109 14.19 -6.39 4.45
CA GLY A 109 13.17 -6.03 3.47
C GLY A 109 13.74 -5.24 2.30
N TYR A 110 14.62 -4.27 2.58
CA TYR A 110 15.29 -3.51 1.52
C TYR A 110 16.19 -4.40 0.65
N GLU A 111 16.82 -5.39 1.26
CA GLU A 111 17.66 -6.32 0.49
C GLU A 111 16.82 -7.19 -0.44
N LEU A 112 15.62 -7.57 0.01
CA LEU A 112 14.74 -8.39 -0.82
C LEU A 112 14.38 -7.70 -2.13
N ILE A 113 14.11 -6.39 -2.10
CA ILE A 113 13.65 -5.69 -3.30
C ILE A 113 14.73 -5.69 -4.39
N LYS A 114 16.00 -5.76 -4.00
CA LYS A 114 17.10 -5.78 -4.97
C LYS A 114 17.11 -7.05 -5.80
N ASN A 115 16.48 -8.12 -5.31
CA ASN A 115 16.47 -9.40 -5.96
C ASN A 115 15.12 -9.74 -6.60
N ARG A 116 14.20 -8.74 -6.66
CA ARG A 116 12.88 -8.96 -7.24
C ARG A 116 12.87 -8.61 -8.71
N VAL A 117 12.22 -9.45 -9.50
CA VAL A 117 11.94 -9.16 -10.91
C VAL A 117 10.53 -8.58 -10.96
N ASN A 118 10.40 -7.33 -11.41
CA ASN A 118 9.12 -6.64 -11.48
C ASN A 118 8.42 -6.56 -10.12
N GLY A 119 9.19 -6.53 -9.02
CA GLY A 119 8.63 -6.43 -7.69
C GLY A 119 7.93 -7.69 -7.19
N LEU A 120 8.08 -8.82 -7.89
CA LEU A 120 7.42 -10.07 -7.55
C LEU A 120 8.36 -11.03 -6.84
N PRO A 121 7.87 -11.85 -5.90
CA PRO A 121 8.71 -12.89 -5.29
C PRO A 121 9.18 -13.88 -6.34
N PRO A 122 10.40 -14.45 -6.19
CA PRO A 122 10.94 -15.34 -7.20
C PRO A 122 10.08 -16.57 -7.49
N ASP A 123 9.43 -17.12 -6.48
CA ASP A 123 8.64 -18.34 -6.62
C ASP A 123 7.23 -18.08 -7.14
N ILE A 124 6.90 -16.82 -7.44
CA ILE A 124 5.59 -16.44 -7.98
C ILE A 124 5.57 -16.53 -9.51
N LYS A 125 6.69 -16.87 -10.11
CA LYS A 125 6.81 -16.82 -11.57
C LYS A 125 5.74 -17.65 -12.28
N ILE A 126 5.41 -18.83 -11.74
CA ILE A 126 4.40 -19.70 -12.34
C ILE A 126 3.06 -19.01 -12.35
N TRP A 127 2.67 -18.41 -11.22
CA TRP A 127 1.42 -17.67 -11.13
C TRP A 127 1.39 -16.51 -12.12
N TYR A 128 2.51 -15.78 -12.20
CA TYR A 128 2.62 -14.63 -13.10
C TYR A 128 2.47 -15.08 -14.55
N ASP A 129 3.10 -16.20 -14.92
CA ASP A 129 3.02 -16.70 -16.27
C ASP A 129 1.60 -17.16 -16.65
N ILE A 130 0.85 -17.67 -15.68
CA ILE A 130 -0.52 -18.12 -15.91
C ILE A 130 -1.44 -16.96 -16.28
N ILE A 131 -1.28 -15.81 -15.62
CA ILE A 131 -2.17 -14.67 -15.83
C ILE A 131 -1.77 -13.77 -16.99
N LYS A 132 -0.62 -14.00 -17.57
CA LYS A 132 -0.20 -13.22 -18.74
C LYS A 132 -1.05 -13.56 -19.98
#